data_1c241cf8417d22f64e4862586db3b3b4
#
_entry.id   1c241cf8417d22f64e4862586db3b3b4
#
_cell.length_a   1.000
_cell.length_b   1.000
_cell.length_c   1.000
_cell.angle_alpha   90.00
_cell.angle_beta   90.00
_cell.angle_gamma   90.00
#
_symmetry.space_group_name_H-M   'P 1'
#
loop_
_entity.id
_entity.type
_entity.pdbx_description
1 polymer ?
#
loop_
_entity_poly.entity_id
_entity_poly.type
_entity_poly.pdbx_seq_one_letter_code
_entity_poly.pdbx_strand_id
1 'polypeptide(L)'
;MNIVWANPEKNIEQAQQLIQQAGISDLYVLPEMWATGFAIEPEGVAEDEQSSKALAWMRDFALINGSAICGSLAIRTSDGFFRNRHYFVTPNNVVFYDKHHLFKHGREHMFYTPGDSPVIACWQGMRFLLQTCYDLRFPVFSRYGRAGEYDAIIYVANWPSSRQLAWNTLLRARAIENQCYVIGVNRTGFDPNTHYEGGSAIVSPIGKASDSLTAELSLDALGKMRDKFRVLDDRD
;
A
#
# COMPACT_ATOMS: atom_id res chain seq x y z
N MET A 1 6.92 -10.75 0.79
CA MET A 1 8.20 -10.31 1.39
C MET A 1 8.23 -10.69 2.87
N ASN A 2 9.28 -11.41 3.33
CA ASN A 2 9.50 -11.72 4.75
C ASN A 2 10.42 -10.66 5.35
N ILE A 3 9.84 -9.64 5.96
CA ILE A 3 10.56 -8.46 6.43
C ILE A 3 11.46 -8.82 7.62
N VAL A 4 12.74 -8.51 7.52
CA VAL A 4 13.71 -8.63 8.62
C VAL A 4 13.54 -7.42 9.53
N TRP A 5 13.31 -7.67 10.83
CA TRP A 5 13.04 -6.63 11.81
C TRP A 5 14.20 -5.63 11.92
N ALA A 6 13.88 -4.34 11.86
CA ALA A 6 14.79 -3.21 12.02
C ALA A 6 16.09 -3.30 11.17
N ASN A 7 16.01 -3.87 9.96
CA ASN A 7 17.19 -4.02 9.09
C ASN A 7 16.88 -3.54 7.65
N PRO A 8 16.92 -2.23 7.39
CA PRO A 8 16.62 -1.66 6.09
C PRO A 8 17.48 -2.22 4.96
N GLU A 9 18.79 -2.43 5.20
CA GLU A 9 19.71 -2.92 4.17
C GLU A 9 19.30 -4.32 3.67
N LYS A 10 19.05 -5.27 4.59
CA LYS A 10 18.59 -6.61 4.21
C LYS A 10 17.21 -6.59 3.55
N ASN A 11 16.35 -5.69 3.95
CA ASN A 11 15.02 -5.56 3.37
C ASN A 11 15.08 -4.95 1.97
N ILE A 12 15.99 -4.03 1.70
CA ILE A 12 16.28 -3.51 0.36
C ILE A 12 16.81 -4.63 -0.54
N GLU A 13 17.80 -5.42 -0.09
CA GLU A 13 18.33 -6.56 -0.85
C GLU A 13 17.21 -7.56 -1.20
N GLN A 14 16.34 -7.87 -0.25
CA GLN A 14 15.22 -8.79 -0.46
C GLN A 14 14.20 -8.22 -1.46
N ALA A 15 13.89 -6.92 -1.36
CA ALA A 15 13.00 -6.25 -2.30
C ALA A 15 13.57 -6.31 -3.73
N GLN A 16 14.86 -6.04 -3.91
CA GLN A 16 15.55 -6.16 -5.21
C GLN A 16 15.44 -7.57 -5.78
N GLN A 17 15.70 -8.60 -4.99
CA GLN A 17 15.61 -10.00 -5.43
C GLN A 17 14.18 -10.37 -5.86
N LEU A 18 13.17 -9.99 -5.08
CA LEU A 18 11.76 -10.25 -5.40
C LEU A 18 11.32 -9.54 -6.68
N ILE A 19 11.74 -8.29 -6.86
CA ILE A 19 11.46 -7.51 -8.07
C ILE A 19 12.11 -8.15 -9.30
N GLN A 20 13.36 -8.58 -9.21
CA GLN A 20 14.04 -9.28 -10.29
C GLN A 20 13.32 -10.58 -10.68
N GLN A 21 12.81 -11.33 -9.70
CA GLN A 21 12.04 -12.56 -9.93
C GLN A 21 10.66 -12.28 -10.55
N ALA A 22 10.03 -11.17 -10.20
CA ALA A 22 8.72 -10.77 -10.74
C ALA A 22 8.80 -10.34 -12.23
N GLY A 23 9.98 -9.91 -12.69
CA GLY A 23 10.18 -9.40 -14.04
C GLY A 23 9.77 -7.95 -14.22
N ILE A 24 9.67 -7.50 -15.47
CA ILE A 24 9.39 -6.10 -15.82
C ILE A 24 7.91 -5.78 -15.56
N SER A 25 7.66 -4.70 -14.83
CA SER A 25 6.32 -4.18 -14.54
C SER A 25 6.34 -2.65 -14.49
N ASP A 26 5.20 -2.03 -14.76
CA ASP A 26 5.06 -0.57 -14.68
C ASP A 26 4.97 -0.06 -13.23
N LEU A 27 4.48 -0.92 -12.30
CA LEU A 27 4.32 -0.60 -10.89
C LEU A 27 4.72 -1.79 -10.01
N TYR A 28 5.56 -1.54 -9.02
CA TYR A 28 5.90 -2.48 -7.96
C TYR A 28 5.34 -2.01 -6.62
N VAL A 29 4.77 -2.93 -5.85
CA VAL A 29 4.15 -2.62 -4.57
C VAL A 29 4.80 -3.43 -3.45
N LEU A 30 5.38 -2.73 -2.49
CA LEU A 30 6.01 -3.28 -1.28
C LEU A 30 5.05 -3.19 -0.09
N PRO A 31 5.21 -4.00 0.96
CA PRO A 31 4.33 -4.01 2.14
C PRO A 31 4.36 -2.71 2.96
N GLU A 32 3.56 -2.66 4.01
CA GLU A 32 3.62 -1.63 5.06
C GLU A 32 4.93 -1.73 5.83
N MET A 33 5.58 -0.58 6.09
CA MET A 33 6.87 -0.47 6.80
C MET A 33 7.89 -1.52 6.33
N TRP A 34 7.97 -1.67 5.00
CA TRP A 34 8.71 -2.77 4.36
C TRP A 34 10.21 -2.77 4.68
N ALA A 35 10.79 -1.61 5.04
CA ALA A 35 12.20 -1.49 5.37
C ALA A 35 12.52 -1.88 6.82
N THR A 36 11.56 -1.76 7.75
CA THR A 36 11.78 -1.93 9.19
C THR A 36 10.95 -3.02 9.85
N GLY A 37 9.82 -3.42 9.24
CA GLY A 37 8.76 -4.14 9.92
C GLY A 37 7.86 -3.19 10.71
N PHE A 38 6.74 -3.71 11.25
CA PHE A 38 5.72 -2.90 11.93
C PHE A 38 6.24 -2.41 13.29
N ALA A 39 7.09 -1.38 13.26
CA ALA A 39 7.66 -0.76 14.44
C ALA A 39 6.62 0.10 15.17
N ILE A 40 5.92 -0.49 16.15
CA ILE A 40 4.94 0.25 16.98
C ILE A 40 5.63 1.36 17.76
N GLU A 41 6.79 1.06 18.35
CA GLU A 41 7.66 2.04 19.00
C GLU A 41 8.76 2.42 18.00
N PRO A 42 8.64 3.56 17.30
CA PRO A 42 9.47 3.88 16.16
C PRO A 42 10.86 4.43 16.53
N GLU A 43 11.06 4.86 17.79
CA GLU A 43 12.32 5.45 18.22
C GLU A 43 13.48 4.47 18.02
N GLY A 44 14.54 4.91 17.34
CA GLY A 44 15.69 4.09 17.00
C GLY A 44 15.48 3.09 15.86
N VAL A 45 14.26 3.00 15.28
CA VAL A 45 13.93 2.09 14.17
C VAL A 45 13.48 2.87 12.93
N ALA A 46 12.67 3.91 13.10
CA ALA A 46 12.20 4.75 11.98
C ALA A 46 13.39 5.50 11.36
N GLU A 47 13.33 5.67 10.05
CA GLU A 47 14.32 6.48 9.34
C GLU A 47 13.91 7.96 9.35
N ASP A 48 14.90 8.87 9.41
CA ASP A 48 14.65 10.29 9.17
C ASP A 48 14.31 10.53 7.70
N GLU A 49 13.27 11.31 7.43
CA GLU A 49 12.78 11.53 6.06
C GLU A 49 13.86 12.06 5.11
N GLN A 50 14.73 12.94 5.61
CA GLN A 50 15.78 13.58 4.79
C GLN A 50 16.97 12.64 4.49
N SER A 51 17.16 11.58 5.28
CA SER A 51 18.28 10.65 5.16
C SER A 51 17.85 9.19 5.02
N SER A 52 16.57 8.93 4.73
CA SER A 52 16.04 7.59 4.58
C SER A 52 16.72 6.86 3.42
N LYS A 53 17.41 5.76 3.73
CA LYS A 53 18.03 4.86 2.76
C LYS A 53 16.97 4.15 1.91
N ALA A 54 15.86 3.76 2.55
CA ALA A 54 14.77 3.09 1.85
C ALA A 54 14.10 4.02 0.83
N LEU A 55 13.80 5.27 1.18
CA LEU A 55 13.24 6.23 0.24
C LEU A 55 14.23 6.60 -0.88
N ALA A 56 15.51 6.77 -0.56
CA ALA A 56 16.55 7.02 -1.56
C ALA A 56 16.61 5.87 -2.56
N TRP A 57 16.63 4.63 -2.08
CA TRP A 57 16.61 3.44 -2.93
C TRP A 57 15.34 3.37 -3.82
N MET A 58 14.15 3.70 -3.29
CA MET A 58 12.92 3.75 -4.10
C MET A 58 13.03 4.78 -5.23
N ARG A 59 13.63 5.94 -4.98
CA ARG A 59 13.85 6.98 -5.99
C ARG A 59 14.81 6.53 -7.09
N ASP A 60 15.95 5.97 -6.69
CA ASP A 60 16.93 5.43 -7.63
C ASP A 60 16.35 4.29 -8.46
N PHE A 61 15.61 3.38 -7.81
CA PHE A 61 14.92 2.29 -8.49
C PHE A 61 13.95 2.79 -9.55
N ALA A 62 13.07 3.74 -9.19
CA ALA A 62 12.08 4.29 -10.11
C ALA A 62 12.75 4.98 -11.32
N LEU A 63 13.79 5.76 -11.06
CA LEU A 63 14.54 6.48 -12.11
C LEU A 63 15.24 5.51 -13.07
N ILE A 64 15.95 4.51 -12.54
CA ILE A 64 16.74 3.57 -13.35
C ILE A 64 15.84 2.67 -14.20
N ASN A 65 14.72 2.20 -13.65
CA ASN A 65 13.85 1.24 -14.32
C ASN A 65 12.71 1.88 -15.12
N GLY A 66 12.51 3.19 -15.01
CA GLY A 66 11.39 3.88 -15.67
C GLY A 66 10.01 3.43 -15.16
N SER A 67 9.94 2.84 -13.96
CA SER A 67 8.74 2.25 -13.36
C SER A 67 8.38 2.97 -12.07
N ALA A 68 7.11 2.85 -11.64
CA ALA A 68 6.73 3.31 -10.31
C ALA A 68 6.99 2.23 -9.24
N ILE A 69 7.24 2.66 -8.01
CA ILE A 69 7.34 1.79 -6.85
C ILE A 69 6.64 2.43 -5.66
N CYS A 70 5.88 1.65 -4.90
CA CYS A 70 5.24 2.16 -3.68
C CYS A 70 5.33 1.17 -2.51
N GLY A 71 5.11 1.69 -1.32
CA GLY A 71 5.17 0.97 -0.05
C GLY A 71 5.27 1.94 1.11
N SER A 72 4.92 1.54 2.34
CA SER A 72 5.05 2.48 3.45
C SER A 72 6.35 2.29 4.22
N LEU A 73 6.77 3.37 4.86
CA LEU A 73 7.94 3.45 5.72
C LEU A 73 7.55 4.04 7.08
N ALA A 74 8.23 3.62 8.14
CA ALA A 74 8.25 4.31 9.41
C ALA A 74 9.21 5.50 9.29
N ILE A 75 8.67 6.73 9.30
CA ILE A 75 9.44 7.95 9.03
C ILE A 75 9.33 8.91 10.21
N ARG A 76 10.46 9.48 10.59
CA ARG A 76 10.53 10.68 11.42
C ARG A 76 10.61 11.91 10.51
N THR A 77 9.58 12.73 10.57
CA THR A 77 9.47 13.95 9.76
C THR A 77 10.25 15.12 10.38
N SER A 78 10.50 16.17 9.61
CA SER A 78 11.28 17.34 10.06
C SER A 78 10.67 18.10 11.23
N ASP A 79 9.35 17.95 11.45
CA ASP A 79 8.62 18.47 12.62
C ASP A 79 8.79 17.61 13.88
N GLY A 80 9.56 16.51 13.78
CA GLY A 80 9.88 15.59 14.88
C GLY A 80 8.84 14.51 15.16
N PHE A 81 7.74 14.47 14.41
CA PHE A 81 6.70 13.45 14.54
C PHE A 81 7.02 12.18 13.73
N PHE A 82 6.53 11.05 14.21
CA PHE A 82 6.59 9.79 13.46
C PHE A 82 5.33 9.60 12.62
N ARG A 83 5.52 9.13 11.38
CA ARG A 83 4.46 8.83 10.41
C ARG A 83 4.63 7.41 9.86
N ASN A 84 3.52 6.71 9.69
CA ASN A 84 3.44 5.54 8.83
C ASN A 84 3.11 6.07 7.43
N ARG A 85 4.15 6.36 6.64
CA ARG A 85 4.05 7.11 5.38
C ARG A 85 4.14 6.18 4.18
N HIS A 86 3.06 6.08 3.43
CA HIS A 86 2.97 5.32 2.19
C HIS A 86 3.44 6.20 1.03
N TYR A 87 4.62 5.92 0.53
CA TYR A 87 5.19 6.60 -0.63
C TYR A 87 4.76 5.94 -1.93
N PHE A 88 4.48 6.77 -2.94
CA PHE A 88 4.34 6.38 -4.33
C PHE A 88 5.37 7.16 -5.13
N VAL A 89 6.39 6.46 -5.62
CA VAL A 89 7.57 7.03 -6.25
C VAL A 89 7.55 6.68 -7.73
N THR A 90 7.62 7.71 -8.57
CA THR A 90 7.80 7.58 -10.02
C THR A 90 9.17 8.14 -10.43
N PRO A 91 9.63 7.94 -11.65
CA PRO A 91 10.89 8.53 -12.11
C PRO A 91 10.99 10.06 -11.91
N ASN A 92 9.86 10.77 -11.94
CA ASN A 92 9.82 12.22 -11.94
C ASN A 92 9.12 12.85 -10.73
N ASN A 93 8.50 12.04 -9.87
CA ASN A 93 7.69 12.58 -8.76
C ASN A 93 7.63 11.61 -7.57
N VAL A 94 7.42 12.18 -6.39
CA VAL A 94 7.14 11.46 -5.15
C VAL A 94 5.85 12.01 -4.55
N VAL A 95 4.87 11.15 -4.40
CA VAL A 95 3.62 11.41 -3.68
C VAL A 95 3.61 10.57 -2.42
N PHE A 96 3.03 11.06 -1.33
CA PHE A 96 2.92 10.27 -0.11
C PHE A 96 1.56 10.45 0.56
N TYR A 97 1.16 9.43 1.29
CA TYR A 97 -0.02 9.37 2.12
C TYR A 97 0.40 8.96 3.55
N ASP A 98 0.09 9.76 4.53
CA ASP A 98 0.24 9.41 5.94
C ASP A 98 -0.99 8.63 6.40
N LYS A 99 -0.78 7.43 6.94
CA LYS A 99 -1.85 6.54 7.40
C LYS A 99 -2.84 7.28 8.30
N HIS A 100 -4.12 7.26 7.92
CA HIS A 100 -5.17 7.97 8.65
C HIS A 100 -5.65 7.17 9.86
N HIS A 101 -6.01 5.90 9.67
CA HIS A 101 -6.50 5.04 10.75
C HIS A 101 -5.34 4.28 11.39
N LEU A 102 -4.76 4.87 12.43
CA LEU A 102 -3.73 4.20 13.22
C LEU A 102 -4.31 3.03 14.01
N PHE A 103 -3.58 1.92 14.06
CA PHE A 103 -4.03 0.67 14.70
C PHE A 103 -4.03 0.80 16.24
N LYS A 104 -5.14 1.31 16.79
CA LYS A 104 -5.29 1.59 18.22
C LYS A 104 -5.11 0.36 19.11
N HIS A 105 -5.61 -0.81 18.68
CA HIS A 105 -5.43 -2.06 19.42
C HIS A 105 -3.95 -2.44 19.57
N GLY A 106 -3.10 -2.12 18.56
CA GLY A 106 -1.64 -2.28 18.62
C GLY A 106 -0.91 -1.06 19.18
N ARG A 107 -1.62 -0.06 19.73
CA ARG A 107 -1.04 1.15 20.32
C ARG A 107 -0.29 2.06 19.34
N GLU A 108 -0.42 1.88 18.03
CA GLU A 108 0.23 2.70 17.00
C GLU A 108 -0.04 4.20 17.22
N HIS A 109 -1.28 4.57 17.60
CA HIS A 109 -1.71 5.95 17.86
C HIS A 109 -1.00 6.63 19.05
N MET A 110 -0.26 5.89 19.87
CA MET A 110 0.52 6.47 20.99
C MET A 110 1.83 7.07 20.50
N PHE A 111 2.33 6.64 19.34
CA PHE A 111 3.64 6.96 18.83
C PHE A 111 3.62 7.65 17.47
N TYR A 112 2.65 7.33 16.64
CA TYR A 112 2.51 7.88 15.30
C TYR A 112 1.43 8.95 15.24
N THR A 113 1.64 9.93 14.37
CA THR A 113 0.66 10.97 14.06
C THR A 113 -0.09 10.59 12.78
N PRO A 114 -1.45 10.61 12.77
CA PRO A 114 -2.23 10.27 11.58
C PRO A 114 -2.16 11.35 10.51
N GLY A 115 -2.43 10.96 9.26
CA GLY A 115 -2.75 11.89 8.18
C GLY A 115 -4.22 12.30 8.19
N ASP A 116 -4.55 13.38 7.48
CA ASP A 116 -5.88 13.99 7.53
C ASP A 116 -6.75 13.67 6.31
N SER A 117 -6.14 13.39 5.16
CA SER A 117 -6.85 13.31 3.88
C SER A 117 -6.44 12.12 3.04
N PRO A 118 -7.36 11.58 2.21
CA PRO A 118 -7.02 10.63 1.17
C PRO A 118 -6.04 11.24 0.16
N VAL A 119 -5.18 10.42 -0.40
CA VAL A 119 -4.20 10.83 -1.42
C VAL A 119 -4.32 9.91 -2.64
N ILE A 120 -4.39 10.51 -3.82
CA ILE A 120 -4.44 9.83 -5.11
C ILE A 120 -3.13 10.14 -5.85
N ALA A 121 -2.39 9.08 -6.18
CA ALA A 121 -1.24 9.15 -7.06
C ALA A 121 -1.65 8.81 -8.50
N CYS A 122 -0.95 9.39 -9.49
CA CYS A 122 -1.20 9.13 -10.90
C CYS A 122 0.05 8.54 -11.55
N TRP A 123 -0.13 7.47 -12.31
CA TRP A 123 0.93 6.85 -13.10
C TRP A 123 0.36 6.22 -14.37
N GLN A 124 0.97 6.51 -15.52
CA GLN A 124 0.56 6.00 -16.84
C GLN A 124 -0.95 6.12 -17.12
N GLY A 125 -1.54 7.25 -16.74
CA GLY A 125 -2.96 7.53 -16.92
C GLY A 125 -3.90 6.91 -15.89
N MET A 126 -3.43 6.00 -15.03
CA MET A 126 -4.21 5.39 -13.96
C MET A 126 -4.08 6.16 -12.65
N ARG A 127 -5.17 6.26 -11.90
CA ARG A 127 -5.27 6.95 -10.60
C ARG A 127 -5.34 5.91 -9.48
N PHE A 128 -4.43 6.00 -8.52
CA PHE A 128 -4.29 5.07 -7.40
C PHE A 128 -4.60 5.76 -6.09
N LEU A 129 -5.65 5.36 -5.39
CA LEU A 129 -5.89 5.77 -4.00
C LEU A 129 -4.94 4.99 -3.08
N LEU A 130 -4.13 5.72 -2.30
CA LEU A 130 -3.17 5.13 -1.36
C LEU A 130 -3.82 4.89 -0.01
N GLN A 131 -3.71 3.67 0.49
CA GLN A 131 -4.26 3.26 1.79
C GLN A 131 -3.27 2.33 2.51
N THR A 132 -3.35 2.26 3.83
CA THR A 132 -2.42 1.45 4.63
C THR A 132 -3.16 0.59 5.65
N CYS A 133 -3.05 -0.72 5.50
CA CYS A 133 -3.39 -1.74 6.48
C CYS A 133 -4.76 -1.55 7.14
N TYR A 134 -4.80 -0.95 8.32
CA TYR A 134 -6.02 -0.76 9.12
C TYR A 134 -7.07 0.11 8.42
N ASP A 135 -6.68 0.99 7.48
CA ASP A 135 -7.62 1.77 6.64
C ASP A 135 -8.61 0.87 5.89
N LEU A 136 -8.21 -0.37 5.56
CA LEU A 136 -9.07 -1.35 4.90
C LEU A 136 -10.38 -1.61 5.64
N ARG A 137 -10.42 -1.42 6.97
CA ARG A 137 -11.61 -1.63 7.80
C ARG A 137 -12.63 -0.49 7.72
N PHE A 138 -12.28 0.65 7.12
CA PHE A 138 -13.08 1.88 7.15
C PHE A 138 -13.54 2.27 5.74
N PRO A 139 -14.69 1.71 5.26
CA PRO A 139 -15.15 1.90 3.89
C PRO A 139 -15.42 3.37 3.52
N VAL A 140 -15.87 4.16 4.48
CA VAL A 140 -16.23 5.57 4.24
C VAL A 140 -15.01 6.39 3.80
N PHE A 141 -13.83 6.08 4.32
CA PHE A 141 -12.58 6.79 3.99
C PHE A 141 -12.07 6.48 2.58
N SER A 142 -12.40 5.31 2.04
CA SER A 142 -12.04 4.89 0.68
C SER A 142 -13.20 4.95 -0.32
N ARG A 143 -14.37 5.48 0.07
CA ARG A 143 -15.55 5.54 -0.82
C ARG A 143 -15.26 6.37 -2.07
N TYR A 144 -15.50 5.78 -3.25
CA TYR A 144 -15.38 6.47 -4.54
C TYR A 144 -16.26 7.72 -4.60
N GLY A 145 -15.71 8.82 -5.09
CA GLY A 145 -16.33 10.13 -5.09
C GLY A 145 -16.03 10.92 -3.80
N ARG A 146 -16.16 10.31 -2.61
CA ARG A 146 -15.82 10.95 -1.33
C ARG A 146 -14.32 11.07 -1.09
N ALA A 147 -13.57 10.00 -1.38
CA ALA A 147 -12.11 9.98 -1.34
C ALA A 147 -11.47 10.58 -2.61
N GLY A 148 -12.28 11.05 -3.56
CA GLY A 148 -11.89 11.44 -4.90
C GLY A 148 -12.21 10.35 -5.93
N GLU A 149 -11.87 10.60 -7.18
CA GLU A 149 -12.05 9.64 -8.27
C GLU A 149 -10.74 8.91 -8.55
N TYR A 150 -10.79 7.59 -8.56
CA TYR A 150 -9.62 6.71 -8.76
C TYR A 150 -10.00 5.46 -9.57
N ASP A 151 -9.01 4.75 -10.06
CA ASP A 151 -9.18 3.56 -10.89
C ASP A 151 -8.76 2.30 -10.14
N ALA A 152 -7.85 2.46 -9.16
CA ALA A 152 -7.40 1.40 -8.27
C ALA A 152 -7.19 1.91 -6.84
N ILE A 153 -7.28 1.01 -5.85
CA ILE A 153 -6.85 1.25 -4.47
C ILE A 153 -5.65 0.36 -4.17
N ILE A 154 -4.60 0.91 -3.56
CA ILE A 154 -3.45 0.15 -3.07
C ILE A 154 -3.52 0.09 -1.54
N TYR A 155 -3.58 -1.12 -0.99
CA TYR A 155 -3.44 -1.41 0.44
C TYR A 155 -2.12 -2.11 0.70
N VAL A 156 -1.20 -1.46 1.41
CA VAL A 156 0.03 -2.07 1.91
C VAL A 156 -0.13 -2.44 3.38
N ALA A 157 0.33 -3.63 3.82
CA ALA A 157 -0.02 -4.11 5.16
C ALA A 157 1.04 -4.99 5.84
N ASN A 158 1.00 -4.94 7.19
CA ASN A 158 1.41 -5.99 8.11
C ASN A 158 0.15 -6.57 8.77
N TRP A 159 -0.59 -7.39 8.03
CA TRP A 159 -1.88 -7.93 8.47
C TRP A 159 -1.73 -9.34 9.02
N PRO A 160 -1.98 -9.58 10.32
CA PRO A 160 -1.75 -10.86 10.96
C PRO A 160 -2.60 -12.00 10.42
N SER A 161 -2.04 -13.21 10.40
CA SER A 161 -2.73 -14.44 9.98
C SER A 161 -4.02 -14.73 10.76
N SER A 162 -4.07 -14.36 12.03
CA SER A 162 -5.29 -14.48 12.86
C SER A 162 -6.50 -13.68 12.36
N ARG A 163 -6.30 -12.76 11.44
CA ARG A 163 -7.33 -11.93 10.81
C ARG A 163 -7.38 -12.06 9.29
N GLN A 164 -6.82 -13.15 8.74
CA GLN A 164 -6.70 -13.38 7.29
C GLN A 164 -8.06 -13.36 6.55
N LEU A 165 -9.10 -13.93 7.17
CA LEU A 165 -10.45 -13.90 6.58
C LEU A 165 -10.94 -12.46 6.35
N ALA A 166 -10.70 -11.57 7.31
CA ALA A 166 -11.10 -10.16 7.17
C ALA A 166 -10.31 -9.47 6.04
N TRP A 167 -9.00 -9.73 5.92
CA TRP A 167 -8.17 -9.23 4.83
C TRP A 167 -8.73 -9.61 3.47
N ASN A 168 -8.90 -10.91 3.23
CA ASN A 168 -9.37 -11.45 1.96
C ASN A 168 -10.78 -10.95 1.58
N THR A 169 -11.68 -10.88 2.57
CA THR A 169 -13.06 -10.44 2.35
C THR A 169 -13.13 -8.94 2.05
N LEU A 170 -12.42 -8.12 2.84
CA LEU A 170 -12.50 -6.68 2.70
C LEU A 170 -11.84 -6.16 1.43
N LEU A 171 -10.74 -6.75 0.96
CA LEU A 171 -10.15 -6.38 -0.34
C LEU A 171 -11.18 -6.56 -1.47
N ARG A 172 -11.91 -7.67 -1.49
CA ARG A 172 -12.97 -7.92 -2.48
C ARG A 172 -14.13 -6.95 -2.32
N ALA A 173 -14.56 -6.68 -1.09
CA ALA A 173 -15.63 -5.72 -0.83
C ALA A 173 -15.27 -4.32 -1.36
N ARG A 174 -14.04 -3.83 -1.08
CA ARG A 174 -13.57 -2.53 -1.60
C ARG A 174 -13.55 -2.47 -3.12
N ALA A 175 -13.16 -3.54 -3.80
CA ALA A 175 -13.17 -3.60 -5.25
C ALA A 175 -14.60 -3.53 -5.83
N ILE A 176 -15.53 -4.30 -5.26
CA ILE A 176 -16.91 -4.39 -5.73
C ILE A 176 -17.67 -3.08 -5.50
N GLU A 177 -17.66 -2.58 -4.26
CA GLU A 177 -18.45 -1.41 -3.87
C GLU A 177 -17.99 -0.09 -4.51
N ASN A 178 -16.71 -0.01 -4.91
CA ASN A 178 -16.13 1.17 -5.55
C ASN A 178 -15.92 0.97 -7.06
N GLN A 179 -16.28 -0.20 -7.60
CA GLN A 179 -16.06 -0.57 -9.00
C GLN A 179 -14.65 -0.19 -9.49
N CYS A 180 -13.63 -0.63 -8.75
CA CYS A 180 -12.22 -0.34 -9.02
C CYS A 180 -11.36 -1.59 -8.86
N TYR A 181 -10.13 -1.55 -9.37
CA TYR A 181 -9.14 -2.56 -9.00
C TYR A 181 -8.70 -2.37 -7.53
N VAL A 182 -8.32 -3.46 -6.86
CA VAL A 182 -7.71 -3.39 -5.53
C VAL A 182 -6.42 -4.19 -5.53
N ILE A 183 -5.32 -3.55 -5.16
CA ILE A 183 -4.01 -4.16 -4.98
C ILE A 183 -3.76 -4.24 -3.47
N GLY A 184 -3.85 -5.43 -2.90
CA GLY A 184 -3.55 -5.68 -1.49
C GLY A 184 -2.20 -6.37 -1.37
N VAL A 185 -1.23 -5.74 -0.71
CA VAL A 185 0.09 -6.33 -0.48
C VAL A 185 0.36 -6.47 1.00
N ASN A 186 0.49 -7.72 1.45
CA ASN A 186 0.77 -8.07 2.83
C ASN A 186 2.13 -8.76 2.95
N ARG A 187 2.85 -8.50 4.05
CA ARG A 187 4.07 -9.24 4.35
C ARG A 187 3.82 -10.71 4.65
N THR A 188 4.88 -11.53 4.62
CA THR A 188 4.92 -12.92 5.12
C THR A 188 5.89 -13.05 6.28
N GLY A 189 5.90 -14.21 6.94
CA GLY A 189 6.88 -14.59 7.97
C GLY A 189 6.46 -14.15 9.37
N PHE A 190 7.44 -13.84 10.19
CA PHE A 190 7.23 -13.52 11.61
C PHE A 190 7.88 -12.18 11.96
N ASP A 191 7.28 -11.45 12.89
CA ASP A 191 7.97 -10.52 13.77
C ASP A 191 8.00 -11.13 15.19
N PRO A 192 8.61 -10.45 16.20
CA PRO A 192 8.76 -11.06 17.53
C PRO A 192 7.46 -11.60 18.15
N ASN A 193 6.29 -11.09 17.76
CA ASN A 193 5.02 -11.38 18.42
C ASN A 193 3.91 -11.85 17.48
N THR A 194 4.13 -11.82 16.16
CA THR A 194 3.03 -11.98 15.19
C THR A 194 3.47 -12.81 13.98
N HIS A 195 2.58 -13.71 13.55
CA HIS A 195 2.71 -14.47 12.30
C HIS A 195 1.90 -13.81 11.18
N TYR A 196 2.48 -13.81 9.97
CA TYR A 196 1.90 -13.25 8.74
C TYR A 196 1.93 -14.27 7.62
N GLU A 197 0.75 -14.65 7.11
CA GLU A 197 0.61 -15.62 6.02
C GLU A 197 0.68 -14.98 4.63
N GLY A 198 0.77 -13.65 4.56
CA GLY A 198 0.69 -12.94 3.28
C GLY A 198 -0.75 -12.78 2.82
N GLY A 199 -1.13 -13.48 1.74
CA GLY A 199 -2.44 -13.29 1.12
C GLY A 199 -2.52 -12.01 0.31
N SER A 200 -1.39 -11.56 -0.25
CA SER A 200 -1.38 -10.47 -1.24
C SER A 200 -2.24 -10.86 -2.43
N ALA A 201 -3.01 -9.91 -2.95
CA ALA A 201 -3.93 -10.17 -4.06
C ALA A 201 -4.13 -8.92 -4.93
N ILE A 202 -4.30 -9.13 -6.23
CA ILE A 202 -4.82 -8.14 -7.15
C ILE A 202 -6.26 -8.53 -7.46
N VAL A 203 -7.21 -7.66 -7.11
CA VAL A 203 -8.65 -7.94 -7.20
C VAL A 203 -9.26 -7.07 -8.28
N SER A 204 -9.99 -7.69 -9.21
CA SER A 204 -10.73 -6.98 -10.26
C SER A 204 -11.95 -6.25 -9.70
N PRO A 205 -12.52 -5.28 -10.43
CA PRO A 205 -13.70 -4.52 -10.01
C PRO A 205 -14.96 -5.35 -9.72
N ILE A 206 -14.99 -6.62 -10.15
CA ILE A 206 -16.07 -7.57 -9.83
C ILE A 206 -15.74 -8.50 -8.65
N GLY A 207 -14.65 -8.24 -7.91
CA GLY A 207 -14.25 -9.00 -6.74
C GLY A 207 -13.49 -10.29 -7.02
N LYS A 208 -13.08 -10.57 -8.27
CA LYS A 208 -12.27 -11.74 -8.61
C LYS A 208 -10.79 -11.43 -8.36
N ALA A 209 -10.16 -12.21 -7.50
CA ALA A 209 -8.71 -12.13 -7.30
C ALA A 209 -7.97 -12.77 -8.50
N SER A 210 -6.84 -12.20 -8.87
CA SER A 210 -5.91 -12.79 -9.82
C SER A 210 -5.28 -14.07 -9.24
N ASP A 211 -4.96 -15.02 -10.10
CA ASP A 211 -4.21 -16.24 -9.73
C ASP A 211 -2.70 -15.96 -9.59
N SER A 212 -2.25 -14.76 -9.97
CA SER A 212 -0.87 -14.29 -9.90
C SER A 212 -0.76 -12.97 -9.14
N LEU A 213 0.40 -12.71 -8.56
CA LEU A 213 0.77 -11.42 -7.98
C LEU A 213 1.25 -10.40 -9.03
N THR A 214 1.18 -10.77 -10.31
CA THR A 214 1.39 -9.88 -11.46
C THR A 214 0.12 -9.91 -12.31
N ALA A 215 -0.43 -8.74 -12.66
CA ALA A 215 -1.62 -8.62 -13.49
C ALA A 215 -1.60 -7.32 -14.29
N GLU A 216 -2.24 -7.34 -15.44
CA GLU A 216 -2.53 -6.14 -16.23
C GLU A 216 -3.81 -5.47 -15.69
N LEU A 217 -3.75 -4.15 -15.48
CA LEU A 217 -4.89 -3.32 -15.14
C LEU A 217 -5.29 -2.48 -16.36
N SER A 218 -6.51 -2.68 -16.88
CA SER A 218 -6.98 -2.03 -18.09
C SER A 218 -8.00 -0.93 -17.77
N LEU A 219 -7.69 0.32 -18.12
CA LEU A 219 -8.64 1.45 -18.02
C LEU A 219 -9.82 1.29 -18.96
N ASP A 220 -9.62 0.75 -20.16
CA ASP A 220 -10.69 0.49 -21.11
C ASP A 220 -11.69 -0.55 -20.56
N ALA A 221 -11.19 -1.66 -20.01
CA ALA A 221 -12.04 -2.67 -19.40
C ALA A 221 -12.80 -2.13 -18.18
N LEU A 222 -12.15 -1.30 -17.35
CA LEU A 222 -12.75 -0.65 -16.21
C LEU A 222 -13.88 0.31 -16.65
N GLY A 223 -13.62 1.16 -17.65
CA GLY A 223 -14.59 2.09 -18.20
C GLY A 223 -15.83 1.35 -18.75
N LYS A 224 -15.63 0.35 -19.61
CA LYS A 224 -16.70 -0.47 -20.16
C LYS A 224 -17.56 -1.15 -19.08
N MET A 225 -16.94 -1.60 -17.99
CA MET A 225 -17.66 -2.21 -16.87
C MET A 225 -18.50 -1.19 -16.11
N ARG A 226 -17.95 0.00 -15.80
CA ARG A 226 -18.67 1.10 -15.15
C ARG A 226 -19.83 1.61 -15.99
N ASP A 227 -19.65 1.74 -17.31
CA ASP A 227 -20.72 2.15 -18.24
C ASP A 227 -21.85 1.13 -18.33
N LYS A 228 -21.51 -0.15 -18.28
CA LYS A 228 -22.50 -1.24 -18.37
C LYS A 228 -23.31 -1.40 -17.08
N PHE A 229 -22.71 -1.14 -15.92
CA PHE A 229 -23.35 -1.30 -14.62
C PHE A 229 -23.00 -0.10 -13.72
N ARG A 230 -23.84 0.93 -13.78
CA ARG A 230 -23.61 2.29 -13.29
C ARG A 230 -23.90 2.47 -11.79
N VAL A 231 -23.46 1.53 -10.94
CA VAL A 231 -23.68 1.59 -9.48
C VAL A 231 -23.13 2.88 -8.84
N LEU A 232 -22.06 3.42 -9.41
CA LEU A 232 -21.45 4.64 -8.87
C LEU A 232 -22.31 5.89 -9.04
N ASP A 233 -23.33 5.86 -9.92
CA ASP A 233 -24.27 6.98 -10.09
C ASP A 233 -25.27 7.06 -8.93
N ASP A 234 -25.55 5.92 -8.28
CA ASP A 234 -26.50 5.80 -7.17
C ASP A 234 -25.85 6.01 -5.78
N ARG A 235 -24.58 6.44 -5.75
CA ARG A 235 -23.84 6.68 -4.49
C ARG A 235 -24.36 7.91 -3.73
N ASP A 236 -24.30 7.87 -2.41
CA ASP A 236 -24.62 8.98 -1.50
C ASP A 236 -23.61 10.14 -1.63
#